data_cb33a46148f60d9cb07d584734a84890
#
_entry.id   cb33a46148f60d9cb07d584734a84890
#
_cell.length_a   1.000
_cell.length_b   1.000
_cell.length_c   1.000
_cell.angle_alpha   90.00
_cell.angle_beta   90.00
_cell.angle_gamma   90.00
#
_symmetry.space_group_name_H-M   'P 1'
#
loop_
_entity.id
_entity.type
_entity.pdbx_description
1 polymer ?
#
loop_
_entity_poly.entity_id
_entity_poly.type
_entity_poly.pdbx_seq_one_letter_code
_entity_poly.pdbx_strand_id
1 'polypeptide(L)'
;MPRAAFRLYAQQEEERSDSVGNEALFRDKSVWKAIFTLAIPSVLTILIMVIYNMADMFFIGMLGDDTQVAAIAVVGPVFSLATAVATMLGAGGCAVIAKSLGAQEHDTARSVGSLCIWSSILFGAVFTTVMLTATDIVLGFLGATEDLMGYAATYMRVLALGSPLMLFSVVMASVVRAEGAILPGMLSNMAGTVTNIILDPVFILGLNMGVTGAAIATVLGNLVATLLLTIFIRKRSGILSFSPQYALQRPGLLLHTMAVGLPNGISSVLSGFASTFSNQLLSIYGSSAIAAMAAAGRSTMVITMIQMGICMGASPLMAYNYGARNIPRIREILQKVAILTVGFGLTAAAGCYLGRDALIGLFLKDAANAEIGSNLMFFLIIASPLLGFYYLSSNFLQAAGNAFLATVVSILRQGALLIPCLYLMHSFFGLTGIAAAHTVSDVCAVIIAVSFCLWQYRKLVRTTSTQ
;
A
#
# COMPACT_ATOMS: atom_id res chain seq x y z
N MET A 1 28.05 31.15 26.60
CA MET A 1 27.68 29.73 26.61
C MET A 1 26.30 29.35 27.21
N PRO A 2 25.57 30.16 28.04
CA PRO A 2 24.29 29.70 28.62
C PRO A 2 23.08 29.66 27.67
N ARG A 3 23.03 30.54 26.66
CA ARG A 3 21.85 30.65 25.77
C ARG A 3 21.72 29.51 24.74
N ALA A 4 22.81 28.94 24.29
CA ALA A 4 22.80 27.81 23.34
C ALA A 4 22.39 26.51 24.05
N ALA A 5 22.88 26.29 25.26
CA ALA A 5 22.50 25.12 26.07
C ALA A 5 21.02 25.18 26.50
N PHE A 6 20.49 26.37 26.83
CA PHE A 6 19.09 26.56 27.16
C PHE A 6 18.16 26.36 25.95
N ARG A 7 18.59 26.78 24.75
CA ARG A 7 17.85 26.49 23.51
C ARG A 7 17.86 25.01 23.15
N LEU A 8 19.00 24.35 23.33
CA LEU A 8 19.09 22.89 23.14
C LEU A 8 18.24 22.12 24.15
N TYR A 9 18.19 22.58 25.41
CA TYR A 9 17.35 21.98 26.44
C TYR A 9 15.86 22.21 26.19
N ALA A 10 15.46 23.41 25.79
CA ALA A 10 14.10 23.75 25.41
C ALA A 10 13.67 22.99 24.13
N GLN A 11 14.55 22.84 23.14
CA GLN A 11 14.30 22.00 21.96
C GLN A 11 14.14 20.52 22.34
N GLN A 12 14.98 20.00 23.24
CA GLN A 12 14.85 18.62 23.73
C GLN A 12 13.57 18.39 24.55
N GLU A 13 13.11 19.38 25.32
CA GLU A 13 11.83 19.30 26.03
C GLU A 13 10.62 19.39 25.10
N GLU A 14 10.68 20.23 24.05
CA GLU A 14 9.65 20.33 23.02
C GLU A 14 9.58 19.06 22.17
N GLU A 15 10.73 18.50 21.78
CA GLU A 15 10.84 17.22 21.08
C GLU A 15 10.35 16.04 21.96
N ARG A 16 10.65 16.07 23.28
CA ARG A 16 10.13 15.10 24.25
C ARG A 16 8.63 15.24 24.45
N SER A 17 8.10 16.45 24.44
CA SER A 17 6.67 16.74 24.56
C SER A 17 5.88 16.24 23.35
N ASP A 18 6.41 16.40 22.13
CA ASP A 18 5.76 15.92 20.90
C ASP A 18 5.83 14.39 20.77
N SER A 19 6.95 13.76 21.16
CA SER A 19 7.06 12.30 21.20
C SER A 19 6.17 11.66 22.27
N VAL A 20 6.09 12.27 23.45
CA VAL A 20 5.16 11.87 24.52
C VAL A 20 3.70 12.09 24.10
N GLY A 21 3.41 13.15 23.32
CA GLY A 21 2.08 13.41 22.76
C GLY A 21 1.63 12.35 21.75
N ASN A 22 2.58 11.80 20.97
CA ASN A 22 2.30 10.73 19.99
C ASN A 22 2.16 9.36 20.64
N GLU A 23 2.94 9.02 21.66
CA GLU A 23 2.77 7.78 22.43
C GLU A 23 1.46 7.79 23.24
N ALA A 24 1.02 8.95 23.77
CA ALA A 24 -0.26 9.09 24.41
C ALA A 24 -1.45 8.74 23.49
N LEU A 25 -1.30 8.89 22.16
CA LEU A 25 -2.30 8.46 21.20
C LEU A 25 -2.52 6.94 21.26
N PHE A 26 -1.43 6.18 21.37
CA PHE A 26 -1.47 4.72 21.40
C PHE A 26 -1.88 4.16 22.77
N ARG A 27 -1.50 4.84 23.86
CA ARG A 27 -1.63 4.37 25.24
C ARG A 27 -2.89 4.85 25.94
N ASP A 28 -3.17 6.17 25.92
CA ASP A 28 -4.09 6.79 26.88
C ASP A 28 -5.39 7.32 26.26
N LYS A 29 -5.42 7.64 24.94
CA LYS A 29 -6.64 8.16 24.30
C LYS A 29 -7.68 7.06 24.08
N SER A 30 -8.95 7.48 24.05
CA SER A 30 -10.06 6.61 23.64
C SER A 30 -9.72 5.90 22.33
N VAL A 31 -9.97 4.59 22.29
CA VAL A 31 -9.64 3.75 21.11
C VAL A 31 -10.36 4.27 19.85
N TRP A 32 -11.60 4.74 19.93
CA TRP A 32 -12.28 5.39 18.80
C TRP A 32 -11.52 6.60 18.28
N LYS A 33 -11.10 7.49 19.19
CA LYS A 33 -10.34 8.69 18.82
C LYS A 33 -9.02 8.32 18.16
N ALA A 34 -8.31 7.32 18.73
CA ALA A 34 -7.07 6.82 18.13
C ALA A 34 -7.30 6.25 16.72
N ILE A 35 -8.31 5.38 16.55
CA ILE A 35 -8.63 4.78 15.25
C ILE A 35 -8.94 5.87 14.22
N PHE A 36 -9.84 6.82 14.51
CA PHE A 36 -10.19 7.86 13.53
C PHE A 36 -9.01 8.79 13.22
N THR A 37 -8.22 9.17 14.22
CA THR A 37 -7.00 9.99 14.01
C THR A 37 -6.01 9.32 13.07
N LEU A 38 -5.92 7.99 13.10
CA LEU A 38 -4.98 7.22 12.30
C LEU A 38 -5.59 6.75 10.97
N ALA A 39 -6.86 6.35 10.96
CA ALA A 39 -7.52 5.79 9.78
C ALA A 39 -7.88 6.85 8.73
N ILE A 40 -8.41 8.02 9.14
CA ILE A 40 -8.84 9.05 8.20
C ILE A 40 -7.68 9.51 7.30
N PRO A 41 -6.50 9.90 7.84
CA PRO A 41 -5.38 10.26 6.98
C PRO A 41 -4.89 9.12 6.09
N SER A 42 -4.94 7.86 6.58
CA SER A 42 -4.53 6.70 5.80
C SER A 42 -5.48 6.43 4.63
N VAL A 43 -6.78 6.54 4.84
CA VAL A 43 -7.80 6.44 3.78
C VAL A 43 -7.63 7.55 2.76
N LEU A 44 -7.46 8.80 3.21
CA LEU A 44 -7.21 9.94 2.33
C LEU A 44 -5.95 9.75 1.48
N THR A 45 -4.88 9.23 2.05
CA THR A 45 -3.64 8.92 1.30
C THR A 45 -3.91 7.94 0.16
N ILE A 46 -4.69 6.89 0.41
CA ILE A 46 -5.02 5.89 -0.62
C ILE A 46 -5.93 6.50 -1.70
N LEU A 47 -6.94 7.29 -1.32
CA LEU A 47 -7.82 7.94 -2.27
C LEU A 47 -7.06 8.95 -3.16
N ILE A 48 -6.16 9.73 -2.58
CA ILE A 48 -5.30 10.65 -3.33
C ILE A 48 -4.43 9.91 -4.33
N MET A 49 -3.88 8.73 -3.95
CA MET A 49 -3.10 7.90 -4.87
C MET A 49 -3.93 7.40 -6.06
N VAL A 50 -5.21 7.10 -5.86
CA VAL A 50 -6.13 6.73 -6.97
C VAL A 50 -6.36 7.91 -7.91
N ILE A 51 -6.65 9.09 -7.34
CA ILE A 51 -6.85 10.32 -8.12
C ILE A 51 -5.60 10.65 -8.93
N TYR A 52 -4.41 10.50 -8.33
CA TYR A 52 -3.13 10.66 -9.00
C TYR A 52 -2.99 9.74 -10.21
N ASN A 53 -3.18 8.44 -10.03
CA ASN A 53 -3.07 7.48 -11.14
C ASN A 53 -4.06 7.77 -12.28
N MET A 54 -5.26 8.26 -11.94
CA MET A 54 -6.25 8.65 -12.93
C MET A 54 -5.84 9.93 -13.70
N ALA A 55 -5.31 10.92 -12.98
CA ALA A 55 -4.84 12.18 -13.58
C ALA A 55 -3.65 11.96 -14.50
N ASP A 56 -2.67 11.18 -14.09
CA ASP A 56 -1.49 10.82 -14.86
C ASP A 56 -1.89 10.13 -16.18
N MET A 57 -2.75 9.10 -16.13
CA MET A 57 -3.28 8.44 -17.31
C MET A 57 -4.08 9.39 -18.22
N PHE A 58 -4.82 10.33 -17.64
CA PHE A 58 -5.61 11.32 -18.39
C PHE A 58 -4.70 12.26 -19.20
N PHE A 59 -3.67 12.84 -18.58
CA PHE A 59 -2.75 13.75 -19.28
C PHE A 59 -1.91 13.04 -20.34
N ILE A 60 -1.49 11.81 -20.09
CA ILE A 60 -0.78 10.98 -21.06
C ILE A 60 -1.71 10.65 -22.25
N GLY A 61 -2.98 10.30 -21.98
CA GLY A 61 -3.97 10.05 -23.03
C GLY A 61 -4.24 11.28 -23.92
N MET A 62 -4.08 12.49 -23.41
CA MET A 62 -4.23 13.73 -24.19
C MET A 62 -3.11 13.94 -25.23
N LEU A 63 -2.00 13.20 -25.18
CA LEU A 63 -0.95 13.25 -26.21
C LEU A 63 -1.45 12.76 -27.58
N GLY A 64 -2.47 11.88 -27.60
CA GLY A 64 -3.00 11.32 -28.85
C GLY A 64 -2.00 10.42 -29.59
N ASP A 65 -0.95 9.98 -28.91
CA ASP A 65 0.10 9.09 -29.44
C ASP A 65 0.07 7.76 -28.68
N ASP A 66 -0.56 6.77 -29.29
CA ASP A 66 -0.72 5.43 -28.71
C ASP A 66 0.63 4.75 -28.43
N THR A 67 1.69 5.10 -29.17
CA THR A 67 3.04 4.57 -29.00
C THR A 67 3.63 5.00 -27.65
N GLN A 68 3.45 6.26 -27.29
CA GLN A 68 3.92 6.77 -25.99
C GLN A 68 3.14 6.16 -24.82
N VAL A 69 1.83 6.00 -24.95
CA VAL A 69 0.99 5.35 -23.94
C VAL A 69 1.42 3.89 -23.75
N ALA A 70 1.67 3.17 -24.85
CA ALA A 70 2.14 1.79 -24.80
C ALA A 70 3.53 1.66 -24.16
N ALA A 71 4.44 2.61 -24.40
CA ALA A 71 5.77 2.63 -23.79
C ALA A 71 5.71 2.67 -22.26
N ILE A 72 4.80 3.48 -21.67
CA ILE A 72 4.59 3.52 -20.22
C ILE A 72 4.06 2.19 -19.69
N ALA A 73 3.12 1.57 -20.41
CA ALA A 73 2.55 0.29 -20.01
C ALA A 73 3.61 -0.83 -19.95
N VAL A 74 4.57 -0.84 -20.89
CA VAL A 74 5.70 -1.79 -20.90
C VAL A 74 6.63 -1.59 -19.71
N VAL A 75 6.89 -0.35 -19.29
CA VAL A 75 7.79 -0.03 -18.17
C VAL A 75 7.14 -0.25 -16.80
N GLY A 76 5.82 -0.15 -16.72
CA GLY A 76 5.04 -0.23 -15.46
C GLY A 76 5.37 -1.41 -14.54
N PRO A 77 5.46 -2.66 -15.04
CA PRO A 77 5.77 -3.84 -14.21
C PRO A 77 7.09 -3.74 -13.44
N VAL A 78 8.13 -3.12 -14.03
CA VAL A 78 9.44 -2.97 -13.38
C VAL A 78 9.35 -2.06 -12.16
N PHE A 79 8.66 -0.93 -12.30
CA PHE A 79 8.47 0.00 -11.17
C PHE A 79 7.49 -0.55 -10.13
N SER A 80 6.54 -1.39 -10.53
CA SER A 80 5.68 -2.12 -9.59
C SER A 80 6.48 -3.06 -8.68
N LEU A 81 7.52 -3.72 -9.21
CA LEU A 81 8.43 -4.54 -8.39
C LEU A 81 9.25 -3.68 -7.42
N ALA A 82 9.78 -2.53 -7.87
CA ALA A 82 10.49 -1.60 -6.98
C ALA A 82 9.58 -1.10 -5.85
N THR A 83 8.34 -0.74 -6.19
CA THR A 83 7.33 -0.31 -5.21
C THR A 83 6.95 -1.43 -4.25
N ALA A 84 6.87 -2.69 -4.71
CA ALA A 84 6.62 -3.84 -3.85
C ALA A 84 7.72 -4.03 -2.79
N VAL A 85 9.00 -3.84 -3.16
CA VAL A 85 10.12 -3.86 -2.21
C VAL A 85 10.02 -2.71 -1.22
N ALA A 86 9.68 -1.49 -1.68
CA ALA A 86 9.51 -0.34 -0.80
C ALA A 86 8.34 -0.53 0.19
N THR A 87 7.19 -1.03 -0.27
CA THR A 87 6.04 -1.31 0.60
C THR A 87 6.33 -2.43 1.59
N MET A 88 7.09 -3.45 1.19
CA MET A 88 7.55 -4.51 2.08
C MET A 88 8.43 -3.93 3.20
N LEU A 89 9.44 -3.14 2.86
CA LEU A 89 10.33 -2.52 3.84
C LEU A 89 9.59 -1.52 4.74
N GLY A 90 8.70 -0.70 4.16
CA GLY A 90 7.92 0.31 4.87
C GLY A 90 6.89 -0.27 5.84
N ALA A 91 6.13 -1.27 5.40
CA ALA A 91 5.12 -1.92 6.25
C ALA A 91 5.77 -2.75 7.37
N GLY A 92 6.84 -3.49 7.04
CA GLY A 92 7.62 -4.21 8.04
C GLY A 92 8.27 -3.27 9.06
N GLY A 93 8.89 -2.18 8.59
CA GLY A 93 9.47 -1.15 9.44
C GLY A 93 8.45 -0.53 10.39
N CYS A 94 7.28 -0.15 9.86
CA CYS A 94 6.18 0.39 10.66
C CYS A 94 5.75 -0.59 11.77
N ALA A 95 5.54 -1.86 11.44
CA ALA A 95 5.11 -2.86 12.42
C ALA A 95 6.17 -3.14 13.49
N VAL A 96 7.44 -3.32 13.09
CA VAL A 96 8.53 -3.64 14.02
C VAL A 96 8.84 -2.45 14.93
N ILE A 97 8.91 -1.23 14.38
CA ILE A 97 9.15 -0.02 15.19
C ILE A 97 8.02 0.19 16.19
N ALA A 98 6.75 0.19 15.75
CA ALA A 98 5.61 0.40 16.64
C ALA A 98 5.54 -0.66 17.75
N LYS A 99 5.84 -1.94 17.43
CA LYS A 99 5.90 -3.02 18.40
C LYS A 99 7.04 -2.81 19.41
N SER A 100 8.23 -2.42 18.95
CA SER A 100 9.38 -2.15 19.81
C SER A 100 9.13 -0.97 20.74
N LEU A 101 8.44 0.09 20.26
CA LEU A 101 8.01 1.21 21.10
C LEU A 101 7.05 0.77 22.20
N GLY A 102 6.08 -0.07 21.87
CA GLY A 102 5.17 -0.64 22.86
C GLY A 102 5.87 -1.51 23.91
N ALA A 103 6.95 -2.20 23.51
CA ALA A 103 7.81 -2.98 24.41
C ALA A 103 8.86 -2.13 25.16
N GLN A 104 8.90 -0.81 24.95
CA GLN A 104 9.91 0.12 25.49
C GLN A 104 11.35 -0.17 25.01
N GLU A 105 11.48 -0.81 23.85
CA GLU A 105 12.78 -1.12 23.23
C GLU A 105 13.20 -0.02 22.25
N HIS A 106 13.47 1.18 22.76
CA HIS A 106 13.76 2.36 21.92
C HIS A 106 14.99 2.18 21.04
N ASP A 107 16.03 1.46 21.48
CA ASP A 107 17.24 1.20 20.69
C ASP A 107 16.94 0.30 19.48
N THR A 108 16.06 -0.70 19.66
CA THR A 108 15.60 -1.55 18.56
C THR A 108 14.81 -0.72 17.55
N ALA A 109 13.90 0.15 18.03
CA ALA A 109 13.12 1.03 17.17
C ALA A 109 14.01 1.97 16.36
N ARG A 110 15.03 2.59 16.97
CA ARG A 110 16.01 3.46 16.29
C ARG A 110 16.83 2.70 15.25
N SER A 111 17.30 1.51 15.59
CA SER A 111 18.07 0.67 14.66
C SER A 111 17.24 0.32 13.42
N VAL A 112 16.00 -0.12 13.61
CA VAL A 112 15.09 -0.44 12.49
C VAL A 112 14.78 0.80 11.66
N GLY A 113 14.52 1.95 12.28
CA GLY A 113 14.29 3.22 11.57
C GLY A 113 15.48 3.60 10.69
N SER A 114 16.69 3.56 11.23
CA SER A 114 17.92 3.84 10.48
C SER A 114 18.16 2.81 9.36
N LEU A 115 17.89 1.50 9.61
CA LEU A 115 17.95 0.46 8.58
C LEU A 115 16.97 0.75 7.44
N CYS A 116 15.73 1.13 7.73
CA CYS A 116 14.74 1.48 6.71
C CYS A 116 15.20 2.67 5.85
N ILE A 117 15.79 3.72 6.48
CA ILE A 117 16.33 4.88 5.78
C ILE A 117 17.42 4.45 4.80
N TRP A 118 18.47 3.80 5.29
CA TRP A 118 19.63 3.48 4.48
C TRP A 118 19.35 2.39 3.45
N SER A 119 18.53 1.39 3.80
CA SER A 119 18.15 0.34 2.87
C SER A 119 17.28 0.86 1.74
N SER A 120 16.37 1.81 1.97
CA SER A 120 15.56 2.39 0.90
C SER A 120 16.42 3.16 -0.11
N ILE A 121 17.43 3.90 0.37
CA ILE A 121 18.38 4.62 -0.48
C ILE A 121 19.27 3.62 -1.25
N LEU A 122 19.79 2.60 -0.57
CA LEU A 122 20.66 1.59 -1.18
C LEU A 122 19.90 0.78 -2.25
N PHE A 123 18.71 0.29 -1.95
CA PHE A 123 17.88 -0.42 -2.93
C PHE A 123 17.52 0.47 -4.12
N GLY A 124 17.21 1.75 -3.88
CA GLY A 124 16.99 2.72 -4.93
C GLY A 124 18.22 2.92 -5.80
N ALA A 125 19.41 3.09 -5.22
CA ALA A 125 20.66 3.25 -5.96
C ALA A 125 21.01 1.98 -6.78
N VAL A 126 20.85 0.79 -6.19
CA VAL A 126 21.04 -0.49 -6.90
C VAL A 126 20.06 -0.60 -8.06
N PHE A 127 18.79 -0.32 -7.82
CA PHE A 127 17.76 -0.34 -8.86
C PHE A 127 18.08 0.64 -9.98
N THR A 128 18.48 1.88 -9.66
CA THR A 128 18.95 2.86 -10.64
C THR A 128 20.08 2.30 -11.48
N THR A 129 21.13 1.77 -10.85
CA THR A 129 22.29 1.24 -11.55
C THR A 129 21.90 0.10 -12.50
N VAL A 130 21.10 -0.85 -12.03
CA VAL A 130 20.64 -1.99 -12.85
C VAL A 130 19.79 -1.51 -14.03
N MET A 131 18.86 -0.58 -13.78
CA MET A 131 17.97 -0.09 -14.84
C MET A 131 18.70 0.77 -15.87
N LEU A 132 19.71 1.54 -15.47
CA LEU A 132 20.51 2.34 -16.43
C LEU A 132 21.46 1.48 -17.27
N THR A 133 22.06 0.45 -16.65
CA THR A 133 23.02 -0.44 -17.37
C THR A 133 22.36 -1.50 -18.22
N ALA A 134 21.18 -1.96 -17.83
CA ALA A 134 20.48 -3.07 -18.49
C ALA A 134 19.16 -2.62 -19.15
N THR A 135 18.97 -1.32 -19.44
CA THR A 135 17.73 -0.76 -20.01
C THR A 135 17.22 -1.58 -21.19
N ASP A 136 18.05 -1.79 -22.20
CA ASP A 136 17.65 -2.41 -23.47
C ASP A 136 17.35 -3.90 -23.29
N ILE A 137 18.10 -4.59 -22.42
CA ILE A 137 17.87 -6.00 -22.09
C ILE A 137 16.53 -6.17 -21.36
N VAL A 138 16.26 -5.31 -20.38
CA VAL A 138 15.02 -5.36 -19.59
C VAL A 138 13.81 -5.03 -20.46
N LEU A 139 13.89 -4.01 -21.31
CA LEU A 139 12.81 -3.64 -22.23
C LEU A 139 12.56 -4.72 -23.27
N GLY A 140 13.63 -5.33 -23.82
CA GLY A 140 13.50 -6.47 -24.74
C GLY A 140 12.81 -7.67 -24.07
N PHE A 141 13.15 -7.98 -22.83
CA PHE A 141 12.49 -9.04 -22.04
C PHE A 141 11.00 -8.73 -21.78
N LEU A 142 10.66 -7.45 -21.60
CA LEU A 142 9.28 -7.00 -21.41
C LEU A 142 8.46 -6.93 -22.71
N GLY A 143 9.09 -7.21 -23.86
CA GLY A 143 8.42 -7.23 -25.16
C GLY A 143 8.27 -5.86 -25.81
N ALA A 144 9.14 -4.90 -25.50
CA ALA A 144 9.18 -3.63 -26.20
C ALA A 144 9.54 -3.85 -27.69
N THR A 145 8.68 -3.35 -28.58
CA THR A 145 8.93 -3.34 -30.03
C THR A 145 9.91 -2.21 -30.39
N GLU A 146 10.51 -2.27 -31.59
CA GLU A 146 11.46 -1.24 -32.04
C GLU A 146 10.88 0.17 -31.98
N ASP A 147 9.59 0.34 -32.32
CA ASP A 147 8.89 1.62 -32.29
C ASP A 147 8.72 2.17 -30.86
N LEU A 148 8.59 1.29 -29.85
CA LEU A 148 8.41 1.66 -28.45
C LEU A 148 9.73 1.91 -27.73
N MET A 149 10.82 1.28 -28.19
CA MET A 149 12.10 1.20 -27.49
C MET A 149 12.64 2.58 -27.10
N GLY A 150 12.57 3.56 -27.99
CA GLY A 150 13.08 4.91 -27.74
C GLY A 150 12.35 5.63 -26.61
N TYR A 151 11.04 5.62 -26.64
CA TYR A 151 10.19 6.24 -25.61
C TYR A 151 10.29 5.49 -24.27
N ALA A 152 10.20 4.16 -24.30
CA ALA A 152 10.29 3.30 -23.12
C ALA A 152 11.66 3.43 -22.42
N ALA A 153 12.76 3.46 -23.19
CA ALA A 153 14.10 3.62 -22.63
C ALA A 153 14.29 4.98 -21.96
N THR A 154 13.82 6.05 -22.59
CA THR A 154 13.93 7.40 -22.02
C THR A 154 13.08 7.52 -20.74
N TYR A 155 11.83 7.06 -20.78
CA TYR A 155 10.93 7.04 -19.64
C TYR A 155 11.52 6.23 -18.46
N MET A 156 12.01 5.02 -18.73
CA MET A 156 12.59 4.12 -17.76
C MET A 156 13.86 4.72 -17.12
N ARG A 157 14.75 5.33 -17.92
CA ARG A 157 15.99 5.94 -17.41
C ARG A 157 15.71 7.13 -16.50
N VAL A 158 14.74 7.99 -16.85
CA VAL A 158 14.37 9.15 -16.01
C VAL A 158 13.76 8.69 -14.68
N LEU A 159 12.82 7.75 -14.72
CA LEU A 159 12.23 7.20 -13.49
C LEU A 159 13.27 6.45 -12.65
N ALA A 160 14.19 5.71 -13.28
CA ALA A 160 15.26 5.00 -12.58
C ALA A 160 16.15 5.97 -11.80
N LEU A 161 16.52 7.11 -12.36
CA LEU A 161 17.26 8.16 -11.63
C LEU A 161 16.51 8.70 -10.42
N GLY A 162 15.18 8.74 -10.49
CA GLY A 162 14.30 9.14 -9.38
C GLY A 162 14.00 8.04 -8.36
N SER A 163 14.36 6.79 -8.64
CA SER A 163 13.95 5.66 -7.80
C SER A 163 14.46 5.70 -6.35
N PRO A 164 15.65 6.22 -6.01
CA PRO A 164 16.06 6.40 -4.61
C PRO A 164 15.11 7.32 -3.83
N LEU A 165 14.63 8.39 -4.47
CA LEU A 165 13.66 9.32 -3.88
C LEU A 165 12.29 8.64 -3.72
N MET A 166 11.85 7.92 -4.74
CA MET A 166 10.59 7.18 -4.74
C MET A 166 10.55 6.11 -3.65
N LEU A 167 11.57 5.25 -3.56
CA LEU A 167 11.62 4.20 -2.54
C LEU A 167 11.72 4.80 -1.14
N PHE A 168 12.53 5.85 -0.95
CA PHE A 168 12.64 6.55 0.31
C PHE A 168 11.29 7.14 0.74
N SER A 169 10.59 7.85 -0.14
CA SER A 169 9.30 8.48 0.19
C SER A 169 8.25 7.44 0.61
N VAL A 170 8.12 6.33 -0.11
CA VAL A 170 7.18 5.23 0.20
C VAL A 170 7.51 4.57 1.54
N VAL A 171 8.78 4.26 1.78
CA VAL A 171 9.23 3.62 3.02
C VAL A 171 9.02 4.56 4.20
N MET A 172 9.49 5.81 4.10
CA MET A 172 9.44 6.75 5.22
C MET A 172 8.03 7.20 5.55
N ALA A 173 7.15 7.38 4.57
CA ALA A 173 5.73 7.64 4.83
C ALA A 173 5.07 6.53 5.66
N SER A 174 5.54 5.28 5.52
CA SER A 174 5.07 4.15 6.32
C SER A 174 5.72 4.12 7.70
N VAL A 175 7.02 4.36 7.79
CA VAL A 175 7.80 4.29 9.03
C VAL A 175 7.43 5.40 10.00
N VAL A 176 7.19 6.61 9.51
CA VAL A 176 6.75 7.76 10.34
C VAL A 176 5.41 7.49 11.04
N ARG A 177 4.54 6.66 10.44
CA ARG A 177 3.29 6.23 11.09
C ARG A 177 3.52 5.39 12.35
N ALA A 178 4.64 4.69 12.45
CA ALA A 178 4.98 3.89 13.64
C ALA A 178 5.13 4.75 14.91
N GLU A 179 5.53 6.01 14.77
CA GLU A 179 5.61 6.98 15.85
C GLU A 179 4.27 7.68 16.15
N GLY A 180 3.19 7.30 15.47
CA GLY A 180 1.89 7.99 15.56
C GLY A 180 1.79 9.26 14.72
N ALA A 181 2.84 9.65 14.02
CA ALA A 181 2.91 10.86 13.21
C ALA A 181 2.37 10.61 11.78
N ILE A 182 1.08 10.34 11.64
CA ILE A 182 0.46 10.00 10.33
C ILE A 182 0.30 11.22 9.44
N LEU A 183 -0.08 12.37 10.01
CA LEU A 183 -0.30 13.59 9.25
C LEU A 183 0.92 14.04 8.43
N PRO A 184 2.15 14.05 8.97
CA PRO A 184 3.33 14.38 8.18
C PRO A 184 3.56 13.45 6.98
N GLY A 185 3.37 12.14 7.17
CA GLY A 185 3.46 11.17 6.07
C GLY A 185 2.41 11.41 4.98
N MET A 186 1.16 11.65 5.39
CA MET A 186 0.06 11.97 4.47
C MET A 186 0.31 13.29 3.72
N LEU A 187 0.64 14.36 4.44
CA LEU A 187 0.86 15.69 3.85
C LEU A 187 2.05 15.69 2.89
N SER A 188 3.12 14.94 3.20
CA SER A 188 4.26 14.81 2.30
C SER A 188 3.90 14.10 1.00
N ASN A 189 3.17 12.98 1.09
CA ASN A 189 2.68 12.27 -0.10
C ASN A 189 1.69 13.13 -0.91
N MET A 190 0.77 13.81 -0.22
CA MET A 190 -0.19 14.73 -0.86
C MET A 190 0.52 15.86 -1.59
N ALA A 191 1.51 16.50 -0.97
CA ALA A 191 2.29 17.56 -1.60
C ALA A 191 3.04 17.05 -2.85
N GLY A 192 3.64 15.85 -2.75
CA GLY A 192 4.30 15.21 -3.90
C GLY A 192 3.32 14.93 -5.04
N THR A 193 2.15 14.37 -4.71
CA THR A 193 1.09 14.07 -5.68
C THR A 193 0.54 15.34 -6.34
N VAL A 194 0.25 16.38 -5.56
CA VAL A 194 -0.23 17.67 -6.10
C VAL A 194 0.83 18.31 -7.00
N THR A 195 2.10 18.26 -6.58
CA THR A 195 3.21 18.75 -7.41
C THR A 195 3.26 18.02 -8.75
N ASN A 196 3.14 16.70 -8.75
CA ASN A 196 3.13 15.91 -9.99
C ASN A 196 1.93 16.30 -10.89
N ILE A 197 0.69 16.32 -10.37
CA ILE A 197 -0.53 16.67 -11.12
C ILE A 197 -0.42 18.07 -11.74
N ILE A 198 0.23 19.03 -11.06
CA ILE A 198 0.44 20.38 -11.59
C ILE A 198 1.51 20.39 -12.69
N LEU A 199 2.58 19.60 -12.50
CA LEU A 199 3.71 19.57 -13.45
C LEU A 199 3.43 18.72 -14.68
N ASP A 200 2.55 17.72 -14.62
CA ASP A 200 2.19 16.88 -15.75
C ASP A 200 1.73 17.70 -16.97
N PRO A 201 0.68 18.54 -16.90
CA PRO A 201 0.27 19.32 -18.05
C PRO A 201 1.33 20.32 -18.52
N VAL A 202 2.17 20.83 -17.61
CA VAL A 202 3.24 21.76 -17.97
C VAL A 202 4.32 21.06 -18.79
N PHE A 203 4.79 19.90 -18.35
CA PHE A 203 5.87 19.19 -19.06
C PHE A 203 5.35 18.39 -20.25
N ILE A 204 4.21 17.72 -20.12
CA ILE A 204 3.65 16.88 -21.17
C ILE A 204 3.17 17.72 -22.33
N LEU A 205 2.29 18.70 -22.05
CA LEU A 205 1.61 19.51 -23.08
C LEU A 205 2.29 20.85 -23.33
N GLY A 206 2.65 21.59 -22.27
CA GLY A 206 3.22 22.94 -22.39
C GLY A 206 4.61 22.97 -23.00
N LEU A 207 5.48 22.04 -22.57
CA LEU A 207 6.86 21.92 -23.07
C LEU A 207 7.01 20.83 -24.15
N ASN A 208 5.92 20.16 -24.54
CA ASN A 208 5.89 19.07 -25.53
C ASN A 208 6.90 17.94 -25.26
N MET A 209 7.17 17.63 -23.98
CA MET A 209 8.12 16.59 -23.59
C MET A 209 7.52 15.18 -23.60
N GLY A 210 6.22 15.05 -23.83
CA GLY A 210 5.52 13.76 -23.88
C GLY A 210 5.77 12.91 -22.62
N VAL A 211 6.01 11.62 -22.82
CA VAL A 211 6.26 10.67 -21.71
C VAL A 211 7.48 11.02 -20.86
N THR A 212 8.49 11.68 -21.43
CA THR A 212 9.65 12.15 -20.66
C THR A 212 9.23 13.20 -19.64
N GLY A 213 8.28 14.07 -20.02
CA GLY A 213 7.70 15.09 -19.14
C GLY A 213 6.97 14.45 -17.95
N ALA A 214 6.16 13.43 -18.20
CA ALA A 214 5.48 12.65 -17.13
C ALA A 214 6.50 12.02 -16.16
N ALA A 215 7.58 11.41 -16.66
CA ALA A 215 8.62 10.85 -15.82
C ALA A 215 9.29 11.91 -14.93
N ILE A 216 9.62 13.07 -15.48
CA ILE A 216 10.23 14.18 -14.74
C ILE A 216 9.26 14.70 -13.66
N ALA A 217 7.99 14.91 -14.00
CA ALA A 217 6.98 15.35 -13.04
C ALA A 217 6.85 14.37 -11.86
N THR A 218 6.85 13.06 -12.15
CA THR A 218 6.83 12.00 -11.14
C THR A 218 8.05 12.05 -10.23
N VAL A 219 9.25 12.24 -10.78
CA VAL A 219 10.50 12.35 -9.99
C VAL A 219 10.48 13.61 -9.11
N LEU A 220 10.03 14.75 -9.64
CA LEU A 220 9.93 16.00 -8.89
C LEU A 220 8.86 15.91 -7.78
N GLY A 221 7.74 15.25 -8.01
CA GLY A 221 6.75 14.96 -6.98
C GLY A 221 7.34 14.14 -5.83
N ASN A 222 8.07 13.06 -6.16
CA ASN A 222 8.75 12.25 -5.16
C ASN A 222 9.88 13.02 -4.44
N LEU A 223 10.57 13.95 -5.12
CA LEU A 223 11.56 14.83 -4.49
C LEU A 223 10.91 15.71 -3.43
N VAL A 224 9.77 16.35 -3.73
CA VAL A 224 9.03 17.17 -2.76
C VAL A 224 8.59 16.34 -1.56
N ALA A 225 8.03 15.16 -1.78
CA ALA A 225 7.63 14.25 -0.70
C ALA A 225 8.84 13.85 0.17
N THR A 226 9.96 13.49 -0.45
CA THR A 226 11.22 13.13 0.23
C THR A 226 11.78 14.28 1.06
N LEU A 227 11.77 15.50 0.53
CA LEU A 227 12.26 16.69 1.24
C LEU A 227 11.41 16.98 2.48
N LEU A 228 10.08 16.94 2.36
CA LEU A 228 9.17 17.17 3.49
C LEU A 228 9.33 16.10 4.58
N LEU A 229 9.41 14.82 4.19
CA LEU A 229 9.66 13.72 5.14
C LEU A 229 11.03 13.85 5.82
N THR A 230 12.07 14.22 5.07
CA THR A 230 13.42 14.45 5.63
C THR A 230 13.42 15.59 6.63
N ILE A 231 12.75 16.72 6.33
CA ILE A 231 12.60 17.85 7.24
C ILE A 231 11.86 17.43 8.52
N PHE A 232 10.77 16.66 8.36
CA PHE A 232 10.02 16.15 9.50
C PHE A 232 10.89 15.25 10.39
N ILE A 233 11.56 14.25 9.80
CA ILE A 233 12.40 13.29 10.53
C ILE A 233 13.52 14.03 11.28
N ARG A 234 14.17 15.01 10.64
CA ARG A 234 15.26 15.77 11.28
C ARG A 234 14.83 16.72 12.38
N LYS A 235 13.59 17.26 12.29
CA LYS A 235 13.13 18.33 13.21
C LYS A 235 12.18 17.84 14.30
N ARG A 236 11.44 16.74 14.05
CA ARG A 236 10.33 16.36 14.92
C ARG A 236 10.25 14.87 15.29
N SER A 237 11.05 14.00 14.66
CA SER A 237 11.10 12.60 15.05
C SER A 237 12.05 12.44 16.25
N GLY A 238 11.54 11.86 17.34
CA GLY A 238 12.35 11.51 18.51
C GLY A 238 13.08 10.16 18.40
N ILE A 239 12.73 9.34 17.40
CA ILE A 239 13.20 7.97 17.26
C ILE A 239 13.96 7.76 15.96
N LEU A 240 13.46 8.27 14.84
CA LEU A 240 14.08 8.09 13.53
C LEU A 240 15.34 8.94 13.41
N SER A 241 16.44 8.31 13.03
CA SER A 241 17.75 8.96 12.91
C SER A 241 18.43 8.60 11.59
N PHE A 242 19.01 9.61 10.95
CA PHE A 242 19.86 9.43 9.75
C PHE A 242 21.26 8.89 10.08
N SER A 243 21.61 8.70 11.36
CA SER A 243 22.92 8.15 11.73
C SER A 243 23.07 6.70 11.26
N PRO A 244 24.03 6.38 10.40
CA PRO A 244 24.25 5.02 9.92
C PRO A 244 24.72 4.07 11.03
N GLN A 245 25.22 4.63 12.13
CA GLN A 245 25.70 3.83 13.27
C GLN A 245 24.61 2.93 13.83
N TYR A 246 23.37 3.42 13.94
CA TYR A 246 22.24 2.62 14.42
C TYR A 246 21.89 1.46 13.47
N ALA A 247 22.03 1.68 12.16
CA ALA A 247 21.80 0.62 11.17
C ALA A 247 22.88 -0.48 11.25
N LEU A 248 24.14 -0.10 11.49
CA LEU A 248 25.27 -1.02 11.56
C LEU A 248 25.31 -1.82 12.87
N GLN A 249 24.71 -1.33 13.95
CA GLN A 249 24.69 -2.03 15.25
C GLN A 249 23.94 -3.36 15.20
N ARG A 250 22.84 -3.44 14.44
CA ARG A 250 21.96 -4.62 14.39
C ARG A 250 21.50 -4.94 12.95
N PRO A 251 22.41 -5.25 12.02
CA PRO A 251 22.06 -5.43 10.60
C PRO A 251 21.08 -6.60 10.37
N GLY A 252 21.07 -7.62 11.23
CA GLY A 252 20.14 -8.74 11.16
C GLY A 252 18.66 -8.35 11.30
N LEU A 253 18.36 -7.18 11.89
CA LEU A 253 16.99 -6.68 11.98
C LEU A 253 16.42 -6.32 10.61
N LEU A 254 17.25 -6.04 9.60
CA LEU A 254 16.77 -5.76 8.24
C LEU A 254 16.00 -6.96 7.68
N LEU A 255 16.58 -8.16 7.77
CA LEU A 255 15.93 -9.37 7.26
C LEU A 255 14.63 -9.67 8.02
N HIS A 256 14.63 -9.48 9.34
CA HIS A 256 13.41 -9.60 10.15
C HIS A 256 12.34 -8.59 9.73
N THR A 257 12.73 -7.33 9.51
CA THR A 257 11.82 -6.26 9.06
C THR A 257 11.23 -6.56 7.68
N MET A 258 12.08 -6.99 6.74
CA MET A 258 11.63 -7.40 5.40
C MET A 258 10.69 -8.61 5.48
N ALA A 259 10.98 -9.60 6.32
CA ALA A 259 10.12 -10.76 6.50
C ALA A 259 8.74 -10.37 7.03
N VAL A 260 8.66 -9.44 8.01
CA VAL A 260 7.38 -8.94 8.55
C VAL A 260 6.59 -8.19 7.48
N GLY A 261 7.24 -7.48 6.57
CA GLY A 261 6.59 -6.76 5.47
C GLY A 261 6.34 -7.60 4.21
N LEU A 262 6.90 -8.81 4.12
CA LEU A 262 6.81 -9.71 2.98
C LEU A 262 5.38 -9.96 2.46
N PRO A 263 4.35 -10.08 3.34
CA PRO A 263 2.97 -10.26 2.89
C PRO A 263 2.50 -9.20 1.88
N ASN A 264 2.89 -7.94 2.08
CA ASN A 264 2.50 -6.84 1.19
C ASN A 264 3.17 -6.93 -0.19
N GLY A 265 4.48 -7.24 -0.22
CA GLY A 265 5.21 -7.42 -1.47
C GLY A 265 4.68 -8.61 -2.28
N ILE A 266 4.49 -9.76 -1.64
CA ILE A 266 3.94 -10.96 -2.28
C ILE A 266 2.51 -10.72 -2.77
N SER A 267 1.66 -10.06 -1.99
CA SER A 267 0.30 -9.73 -2.42
C SER A 267 0.28 -8.92 -3.71
N SER A 268 1.16 -7.93 -3.85
CA SER A 268 1.24 -7.11 -5.06
C SER A 268 1.63 -7.92 -6.30
N VAL A 269 2.63 -8.80 -6.17
CA VAL A 269 3.08 -9.66 -7.26
C VAL A 269 2.00 -10.68 -7.65
N LEU A 270 1.43 -11.38 -6.67
CA LEU A 270 0.41 -12.40 -6.91
C LEU A 270 -0.89 -11.80 -7.48
N SER A 271 -1.25 -10.57 -7.09
CA SER A 271 -2.40 -9.85 -7.65
C SER A 271 -2.23 -9.62 -9.16
N GLY A 272 -1.01 -9.29 -9.61
CA GLY A 272 -0.70 -9.17 -11.03
C GLY A 272 -0.89 -10.50 -11.78
N PHE A 273 -0.36 -11.61 -11.25
CA PHE A 273 -0.57 -12.93 -11.84
C PHE A 273 -2.06 -13.32 -11.87
N ALA A 274 -2.77 -13.12 -10.77
CA ALA A 274 -4.20 -13.44 -10.71
C ALA A 274 -5.01 -12.64 -11.75
N SER A 275 -4.69 -11.37 -11.95
CA SER A 275 -5.30 -10.54 -13.00
C SER A 275 -5.02 -11.09 -14.39
N THR A 276 -3.78 -11.55 -14.64
CA THR A 276 -3.41 -12.16 -15.94
C THR A 276 -4.23 -13.43 -16.22
N PHE A 277 -4.33 -14.35 -15.24
CA PHE A 277 -5.14 -15.55 -15.39
C PHE A 277 -6.63 -15.26 -15.56
N SER A 278 -7.16 -14.29 -14.79
CA SER A 278 -8.54 -13.84 -14.95
C SER A 278 -8.79 -13.28 -16.35
N ASN A 279 -7.91 -12.43 -16.87
CA ASN A 279 -8.03 -11.87 -18.21
C ASN A 279 -7.92 -12.92 -19.31
N GLN A 280 -7.06 -13.94 -19.14
CA GLN A 280 -6.97 -15.08 -20.06
C GLN A 280 -8.28 -15.86 -20.15
N LEU A 281 -8.94 -16.11 -19.03
CA LEU A 281 -10.25 -16.77 -19.02
C LEU A 281 -11.34 -15.88 -19.60
N LEU A 282 -11.33 -14.57 -19.29
CA LEU A 282 -12.28 -13.62 -19.82
C LEU A 282 -12.15 -13.43 -21.34
N SER A 283 -10.94 -13.56 -21.90
CA SER A 283 -10.69 -13.41 -23.33
C SER A 283 -11.44 -14.44 -24.19
N ILE A 284 -11.77 -15.61 -23.61
CA ILE A 284 -12.58 -16.64 -24.27
C ILE A 284 -13.98 -16.11 -24.61
N TYR A 285 -14.49 -15.18 -23.81
CA TYR A 285 -15.81 -14.52 -23.99
C TYR A 285 -15.76 -13.21 -24.76
N GLY A 286 -14.56 -12.83 -25.26
CA GLY A 286 -14.34 -11.62 -26.03
C GLY A 286 -13.99 -10.39 -25.21
N SER A 287 -13.67 -9.29 -25.91
CA SER A 287 -13.26 -8.03 -25.30
C SER A 287 -14.33 -7.39 -24.42
N SER A 288 -15.60 -7.61 -24.73
CA SER A 288 -16.75 -7.14 -23.96
C SER A 288 -16.77 -7.68 -22.53
N ALA A 289 -16.44 -8.96 -22.35
CA ALA A 289 -16.37 -9.58 -21.03
C ALA A 289 -15.21 -9.01 -20.19
N ILE A 290 -14.07 -8.76 -20.81
CA ILE A 290 -12.92 -8.10 -20.15
C ILE A 290 -13.31 -6.68 -19.72
N ALA A 291 -13.95 -5.91 -20.59
CA ALA A 291 -14.40 -4.55 -20.27
C ALA A 291 -15.47 -4.55 -19.16
N ALA A 292 -16.42 -5.49 -19.19
CA ALA A 292 -17.44 -5.64 -18.18
C ALA A 292 -16.85 -5.98 -16.79
N MET A 293 -15.91 -6.92 -16.73
CA MET A 293 -15.21 -7.29 -15.49
C MET A 293 -14.34 -6.14 -14.96
N ALA A 294 -13.67 -5.40 -15.84
CA ALA A 294 -12.89 -4.23 -15.46
C ALA A 294 -13.78 -3.12 -14.87
N ALA A 295 -14.96 -2.85 -15.48
CA ALA A 295 -15.92 -1.88 -14.97
C ALA A 295 -16.48 -2.30 -13.60
N ALA A 296 -16.85 -3.57 -13.44
CA ALA A 296 -17.31 -4.14 -12.17
C ALA A 296 -16.23 -4.03 -11.07
N GLY A 297 -14.99 -4.40 -11.40
CA GLY A 297 -13.86 -4.31 -10.47
C GLY A 297 -13.54 -2.88 -10.05
N ARG A 298 -13.55 -1.91 -10.96
CA ARG A 298 -13.33 -0.48 -10.66
C ARG A 298 -14.44 0.08 -9.74
N SER A 299 -15.68 -0.31 -9.96
CA SER A 299 -16.81 0.12 -9.14
C SER A 299 -16.72 -0.38 -7.70
N THR A 300 -16.21 -1.60 -7.47
CA THR A 300 -16.05 -2.19 -6.13
C THR A 300 -14.73 -1.85 -5.45
N MET A 301 -13.72 -1.40 -6.22
CA MET A 301 -12.36 -1.09 -5.73
C MET A 301 -12.36 -0.07 -4.59
N VAL A 302 -13.23 0.94 -4.65
CA VAL A 302 -13.31 2.01 -3.63
C VAL A 302 -13.65 1.43 -2.26
N ILE A 303 -14.54 0.42 -2.20
CA ILE A 303 -14.92 -0.24 -0.93
C ILE A 303 -13.69 -0.88 -0.28
N THR A 304 -12.97 -1.68 -1.05
CA THR A 304 -11.80 -2.42 -0.55
C THR A 304 -10.64 -1.49 -0.18
N MET A 305 -10.46 -0.40 -0.90
CA MET A 305 -9.43 0.60 -0.62
C MET A 305 -9.68 1.33 0.69
N ILE A 306 -10.93 1.71 0.98
CA ILE A 306 -11.26 2.38 2.25
C ILE A 306 -11.08 1.41 3.41
N GLN A 307 -11.53 0.15 3.29
CA GLN A 307 -11.31 -0.87 4.32
C GLN A 307 -9.81 -1.12 4.57
N MET A 308 -9.02 -1.22 3.50
CA MET A 308 -7.56 -1.36 3.59
C MET A 308 -6.93 -0.15 4.29
N GLY A 309 -7.37 1.06 3.96
CA GLY A 309 -6.88 2.30 4.59
C GLY A 309 -7.17 2.36 6.09
N ILE A 310 -8.37 1.95 6.50
CA ILE A 310 -8.75 1.86 7.93
C ILE A 310 -7.83 0.88 8.65
N CYS A 311 -7.63 -0.32 8.12
CA CYS A 311 -6.81 -1.35 8.75
C CYS A 311 -5.32 -0.98 8.76
N MET A 312 -4.82 -0.36 7.69
CA MET A 312 -3.45 0.12 7.58
C MET A 312 -3.18 1.27 8.57
N GLY A 313 -4.15 2.18 8.76
CA GLY A 313 -4.08 3.22 9.78
C GLY A 313 -4.06 2.65 11.20
N ALA A 314 -4.84 1.61 11.48
CA ALA A 314 -4.90 0.96 12.78
C ALA A 314 -3.69 0.04 13.06
N SER A 315 -2.89 -0.33 12.04
CA SER A 315 -1.77 -1.27 12.17
C SER A 315 -0.74 -0.85 13.23
N PRO A 316 -0.21 0.39 13.27
CA PRO A 316 0.74 0.79 14.31
C PRO A 316 0.12 0.79 15.72
N LEU A 317 -1.18 1.11 15.84
CA LEU A 317 -1.90 1.05 17.12
C LEU A 317 -1.98 -0.41 17.64
N MET A 318 -2.24 -1.37 16.75
CA MET A 318 -2.22 -2.81 17.08
C MET A 318 -0.82 -3.28 17.45
N ALA A 319 0.21 -2.87 16.68
CA ALA A 319 1.60 -3.27 16.90
C ALA A 319 2.14 -2.74 18.23
N TYR A 320 1.90 -1.46 18.55
CA TYR A 320 2.28 -0.86 19.83
C TYR A 320 1.67 -1.62 21.00
N ASN A 321 0.35 -1.81 21.00
CA ASN A 321 -0.34 -2.47 22.10
C ASN A 321 0.01 -3.97 22.21
N TYR A 322 0.39 -4.60 21.08
CA TYR A 322 0.92 -5.96 21.08
C TYR A 322 2.29 -6.02 21.78
N GLY A 323 3.19 -5.07 21.49
CA GLY A 323 4.48 -4.93 22.17
C GLY A 323 4.32 -4.66 23.65
N ALA A 324 3.40 -3.77 24.03
CA ALA A 324 3.05 -3.42 25.41
C ALA A 324 2.28 -4.54 26.17
N ARG A 325 1.91 -5.65 25.50
CA ARG A 325 1.07 -6.75 26.05
C ARG A 325 -0.26 -6.27 26.66
N ASN A 326 -0.80 -5.18 26.16
CA ASN A 326 -2.08 -4.62 26.62
C ASN A 326 -3.26 -5.36 25.96
N ILE A 327 -3.58 -6.55 26.47
CA ILE A 327 -4.61 -7.44 25.94
C ILE A 327 -6.00 -6.80 25.89
N PRO A 328 -6.48 -6.12 26.98
CA PRO A 328 -7.81 -5.49 26.94
C PRO A 328 -7.92 -4.47 25.80
N ARG A 329 -6.88 -3.67 25.61
CA ARG A 329 -6.85 -2.64 24.57
C ARG A 329 -6.75 -3.23 23.16
N ILE A 330 -5.97 -4.30 22.96
CA ILE A 330 -5.92 -5.04 21.66
C ILE A 330 -7.31 -5.58 21.32
N ARG A 331 -8.01 -6.19 22.28
CA ARG A 331 -9.38 -6.70 22.07
C ARG A 331 -10.32 -5.57 21.63
N GLU A 332 -10.26 -4.44 22.31
CA GLU A 332 -11.08 -3.28 21.99
C GLU A 332 -10.76 -2.72 20.59
N ILE A 333 -9.48 -2.64 20.22
CA ILE A 333 -9.05 -2.20 18.89
C ILE A 333 -9.59 -3.14 17.81
N LEU A 334 -9.37 -4.45 17.96
CA LEU A 334 -9.83 -5.45 16.99
C LEU A 334 -11.35 -5.39 16.79
N GLN A 335 -12.12 -5.29 17.88
CA GLN A 335 -13.56 -5.18 17.82
C GLN A 335 -14.01 -3.90 17.11
N LYS A 336 -13.45 -2.75 17.48
CA LYS A 336 -13.85 -1.45 16.90
C LYS A 336 -13.46 -1.32 15.44
N VAL A 337 -12.27 -1.79 15.06
CA VAL A 337 -11.84 -1.80 13.65
C VAL A 337 -12.71 -2.76 12.83
N ALA A 338 -13.07 -3.94 13.38
CA ALA A 338 -13.98 -4.87 12.72
C ALA A 338 -15.36 -4.24 12.49
N ILE A 339 -15.95 -3.60 13.52
CA ILE A 339 -17.24 -2.91 13.41
C ILE A 339 -17.17 -1.81 12.33
N LEU A 340 -16.10 -1.02 12.31
CA LEU A 340 -15.94 0.08 11.36
C LEU A 340 -15.77 -0.43 9.93
N THR A 341 -14.91 -1.42 9.70
CA THR A 341 -14.62 -1.92 8.36
C THR A 341 -15.76 -2.73 7.77
N VAL A 342 -16.39 -3.61 8.59
CA VAL A 342 -17.53 -4.42 8.15
C VAL A 342 -18.79 -3.55 8.00
N GLY A 343 -19.05 -2.65 8.95
CA GLY A 343 -20.16 -1.70 8.87
C GLY A 343 -20.06 -0.81 7.63
N PHE A 344 -18.88 -0.24 7.36
CA PHE A 344 -18.63 0.49 6.11
C PHE A 344 -18.82 -0.43 4.89
N GLY A 345 -18.25 -1.64 4.92
CA GLY A 345 -18.38 -2.60 3.82
C GLY A 345 -19.83 -2.95 3.50
N LEU A 346 -20.66 -3.17 4.52
CA LEU A 346 -22.09 -3.45 4.35
C LEU A 346 -22.85 -2.26 3.74
N THR A 347 -22.65 -1.06 4.29
CA THR A 347 -23.33 0.15 3.78
C THR A 347 -22.91 0.49 2.36
N ALA A 348 -21.60 0.41 2.07
CA ALA A 348 -21.07 0.67 0.73
C ALA A 348 -21.49 -0.42 -0.27
N ALA A 349 -21.49 -1.69 0.13
CA ALA A 349 -21.99 -2.80 -0.70
C ALA A 349 -23.47 -2.63 -1.04
N ALA A 350 -24.29 -2.25 -0.07
CA ALA A 350 -25.71 -1.97 -0.30
C ALA A 350 -25.89 -0.77 -1.26
N GLY A 351 -25.15 0.31 -1.08
CA GLY A 351 -25.16 1.46 -1.98
C GLY A 351 -24.74 1.10 -3.41
N CYS A 352 -23.65 0.34 -3.56
CA CYS A 352 -23.19 -0.15 -4.86
C CYS A 352 -24.20 -1.12 -5.51
N TYR A 353 -24.86 -1.97 -4.73
CA TYR A 353 -25.88 -2.87 -5.26
C TYR A 353 -27.10 -2.12 -5.77
N LEU A 354 -27.59 -1.14 -5.01
CA LEU A 354 -28.73 -0.30 -5.42
C LEU A 354 -28.40 0.60 -6.61
N GLY A 355 -27.18 1.09 -6.70
CA GLY A 355 -26.71 1.95 -7.78
C GLY A 355 -25.95 1.24 -8.90
N ARG A 356 -25.94 -0.09 -8.95
CA ARG A 356 -25.07 -0.89 -9.83
C ARG A 356 -25.20 -0.51 -11.31
N ASP A 357 -26.42 -0.33 -11.81
CA ASP A 357 -26.65 -0.04 -13.23
C ASP A 357 -26.16 1.36 -13.59
N ALA A 358 -26.33 2.35 -12.70
CA ALA A 358 -25.78 3.67 -12.85
C ALA A 358 -24.25 3.70 -12.80
N LEU A 359 -23.64 2.94 -11.85
CA LEU A 359 -22.19 2.84 -11.71
C LEU A 359 -21.54 2.17 -12.93
N ILE A 360 -22.12 1.08 -13.42
CA ILE A 360 -21.62 0.39 -14.62
C ILE A 360 -21.83 1.26 -15.86
N GLY A 361 -22.97 1.98 -15.96
CA GLY A 361 -23.27 2.91 -17.05
C GLY A 361 -22.29 4.10 -17.18
N LEU A 362 -21.53 4.43 -16.11
CA LEU A 362 -20.42 5.40 -16.19
C LEU A 362 -19.26 4.90 -17.06
N PHE A 363 -19.05 3.58 -17.09
CA PHE A 363 -17.93 2.96 -17.79
C PHE A 363 -18.33 2.33 -19.12
N LEU A 364 -19.54 1.78 -19.21
CA LEU A 364 -20.04 1.05 -20.36
C LEU A 364 -21.31 1.71 -20.91
N LYS A 365 -21.24 2.16 -22.16
CA LYS A 365 -22.38 2.84 -22.83
C LYS A 365 -23.31 1.85 -23.55
N ASP A 366 -22.79 0.69 -23.94
CA ASP A 366 -23.57 -0.36 -24.59
C ASP A 366 -24.40 -1.15 -23.55
N ALA A 367 -25.71 -1.22 -23.76
CA ALA A 367 -26.65 -1.81 -22.81
C ALA A 367 -26.37 -3.30 -22.54
N ALA A 368 -26.00 -4.07 -23.57
CA ALA A 368 -25.69 -5.50 -23.42
C ALA A 368 -24.43 -5.72 -22.56
N ASN A 369 -23.39 -4.94 -22.78
CA ASN A 369 -22.16 -5.00 -21.99
C ASN A 369 -22.38 -4.47 -20.56
N ALA A 370 -23.26 -3.49 -20.38
CA ALA A 370 -23.64 -2.97 -19.06
C ALA A 370 -24.38 -4.01 -18.22
N GLU A 371 -25.28 -4.79 -18.82
CA GLU A 371 -25.98 -5.88 -18.14
C GLU A 371 -24.99 -6.97 -17.67
N ILE A 372 -24.05 -7.36 -18.53
CA ILE A 372 -22.98 -8.30 -18.15
C ILE A 372 -22.17 -7.73 -16.97
N GLY A 373 -21.74 -6.49 -17.03
CA GLY A 373 -20.98 -5.80 -15.98
C GLY A 373 -21.73 -5.74 -14.65
N SER A 374 -23.03 -5.45 -14.70
CA SER A 374 -23.92 -5.41 -13.52
C SER A 374 -24.04 -6.77 -12.84
N ASN A 375 -24.17 -7.84 -13.62
CA ASN A 375 -24.21 -9.20 -13.13
C ASN A 375 -22.88 -9.66 -12.51
N LEU A 376 -21.75 -9.34 -13.13
CA LEU A 376 -20.41 -9.64 -12.59
C LEU A 376 -20.13 -8.85 -11.30
N MET A 377 -20.54 -7.58 -11.26
CA MET A 377 -20.41 -6.71 -10.09
C MET A 377 -21.14 -7.27 -8.86
N PHE A 378 -22.30 -7.89 -9.04
CA PHE A 378 -23.04 -8.52 -7.95
C PHE A 378 -22.19 -9.53 -7.17
N PHE A 379 -21.47 -10.41 -7.85
CA PHE A 379 -20.60 -11.38 -7.20
C PHE A 379 -19.46 -10.69 -6.43
N LEU A 380 -18.84 -9.64 -7.00
CA LEU A 380 -17.75 -8.92 -6.33
C LEU A 380 -18.22 -8.15 -5.09
N ILE A 381 -19.48 -7.66 -5.08
CA ILE A 381 -20.05 -6.93 -3.95
C ILE A 381 -20.29 -7.85 -2.74
N ILE A 382 -20.73 -9.09 -2.95
CA ILE A 382 -21.13 -10.01 -1.86
C ILE A 382 -19.99 -10.24 -0.85
N ALA A 383 -18.77 -10.42 -1.33
CA ALA A 383 -17.61 -10.65 -0.46
C ALA A 383 -17.05 -9.37 0.18
N SER A 384 -17.35 -8.21 -0.40
CA SER A 384 -16.71 -6.94 0.00
C SER A 384 -16.89 -6.58 1.49
N PRO A 385 -18.03 -6.80 2.17
CA PRO A 385 -18.12 -6.56 3.61
C PRO A 385 -17.20 -7.45 4.44
N LEU A 386 -16.98 -8.69 4.00
CA LEU A 386 -16.14 -9.65 4.71
C LEU A 386 -14.65 -9.34 4.58
N LEU A 387 -14.24 -8.65 3.52
CA LEU A 387 -12.86 -8.25 3.31
C LEU A 387 -12.30 -7.34 4.43
N GLY A 388 -13.17 -6.63 5.14
CA GLY A 388 -12.79 -5.91 6.36
C GLY A 388 -12.14 -6.83 7.40
N PHE A 389 -12.66 -8.03 7.60
CA PHE A 389 -12.03 -9.03 8.48
C PHE A 389 -10.70 -9.55 7.95
N TYR A 390 -10.59 -9.72 6.63
CA TYR A 390 -9.34 -10.14 6.00
C TYR A 390 -8.22 -9.11 6.26
N TYR A 391 -8.46 -7.84 5.92
CA TYR A 391 -7.47 -6.77 6.09
C TYR A 391 -7.12 -6.58 7.57
N LEU A 392 -8.10 -6.61 8.47
CA LEU A 392 -7.86 -6.53 9.91
C LEU A 392 -6.97 -7.67 10.39
N SER A 393 -7.30 -8.93 10.02
CA SER A 393 -6.56 -10.12 10.44
C SER A 393 -5.14 -10.12 9.90
N SER A 394 -4.95 -9.80 8.62
CA SER A 394 -3.64 -9.72 7.98
C SER A 394 -2.77 -8.65 8.65
N ASN A 395 -3.30 -7.44 8.88
CA ASN A 395 -2.57 -6.37 9.56
C ASN A 395 -2.28 -6.70 11.03
N PHE A 396 -3.16 -7.40 11.74
CA PHE A 396 -2.89 -7.84 13.11
C PHE A 396 -1.79 -8.91 13.18
N LEU A 397 -1.77 -9.89 12.28
CA LEU A 397 -0.70 -10.89 12.20
C LEU A 397 0.66 -10.22 11.92
N GLN A 398 0.67 -9.22 11.04
CA GLN A 398 1.86 -8.42 10.74
C GLN A 398 2.29 -7.58 11.95
N ALA A 399 1.35 -6.92 12.63
CA ALA A 399 1.57 -6.14 13.85
C ALA A 399 2.12 -7.00 15.00
N ALA A 400 1.67 -8.26 15.11
CA ALA A 400 2.21 -9.23 16.05
C ALA A 400 3.64 -9.70 15.70
N GLY A 401 4.12 -9.40 14.48
CA GLY A 401 5.43 -9.85 13.97
C GLY A 401 5.42 -11.30 13.48
N ASN A 402 4.23 -11.89 13.26
CA ASN A 402 4.12 -13.25 12.72
C ASN A 402 4.13 -13.20 11.17
N ALA A 403 5.32 -12.98 10.61
CA ALA A 403 5.56 -12.88 9.18
C ALA A 403 5.04 -14.10 8.41
N PHE A 404 5.24 -15.31 8.95
CA PHE A 404 4.85 -16.55 8.28
C PHE A 404 3.33 -16.63 8.06
N LEU A 405 2.53 -16.48 9.11
CA LEU A 405 1.07 -16.57 8.99
C LEU A 405 0.50 -15.43 8.13
N ALA A 406 1.03 -14.21 8.26
CA ALA A 406 0.62 -13.10 7.43
C ALA A 406 0.93 -13.36 5.93
N THR A 407 2.09 -13.93 5.63
CA THR A 407 2.47 -14.32 4.24
C THR A 407 1.59 -15.43 3.71
N VAL A 408 1.33 -16.47 4.50
CA VAL A 408 0.42 -17.57 4.10
C VAL A 408 -0.97 -17.04 3.75
N VAL A 409 -1.54 -16.16 4.58
CA VAL A 409 -2.85 -15.53 4.32
C VAL A 409 -2.84 -14.75 3.01
N SER A 410 -1.75 -14.02 2.72
CA SER A 410 -1.61 -13.26 1.47
C SER A 410 -1.48 -14.16 0.24
N ILE A 411 -0.68 -15.22 0.32
CA ILE A 411 -0.52 -16.19 -0.77
C ILE A 411 -1.84 -16.94 -1.04
N LEU A 412 -2.54 -17.34 0.02
CA LEU A 412 -3.82 -18.03 -0.13
C LEU A 412 -4.82 -17.16 -0.89
N ARG A 413 -5.01 -15.92 -0.49
CA ARG A 413 -6.02 -15.05 -1.09
C ARG A 413 -5.72 -14.72 -2.55
N GLN A 414 -4.49 -14.29 -2.87
CA GLN A 414 -4.14 -13.74 -4.19
C GLN A 414 -3.63 -14.80 -5.18
N GLY A 415 -3.30 -16.01 -4.71
CA GLY A 415 -2.72 -17.04 -5.55
C GLY A 415 -3.38 -18.39 -5.33
N ALA A 416 -3.01 -19.06 -4.23
CA ALA A 416 -3.30 -20.48 -4.03
C ALA A 416 -4.79 -20.85 -3.93
N LEU A 417 -5.67 -19.92 -3.53
CA LEU A 417 -7.11 -20.11 -3.58
C LEU A 417 -7.71 -19.54 -4.87
N LEU A 418 -7.33 -18.32 -5.23
CA LEU A 418 -7.97 -17.62 -6.34
C LEU A 418 -7.72 -18.30 -7.68
N ILE A 419 -6.47 -18.68 -8.00
CA ILE A 419 -6.16 -19.27 -9.30
C ILE A 419 -6.89 -20.60 -9.52
N PRO A 420 -6.87 -21.58 -8.61
CA PRO A 420 -7.65 -22.80 -8.78
C PRO A 420 -9.18 -22.54 -8.82
N CYS A 421 -9.67 -21.59 -7.98
CA CYS A 421 -11.08 -21.21 -8.00
C CYS A 421 -11.51 -20.62 -9.35
N LEU A 422 -10.66 -19.81 -10.00
CA LEU A 422 -10.94 -19.27 -11.35
C LEU A 422 -11.21 -20.37 -12.35
N TYR A 423 -10.35 -21.38 -12.44
CA TYR A 423 -10.53 -22.50 -13.37
C TYR A 423 -11.72 -23.39 -12.99
N LEU A 424 -11.87 -23.69 -11.69
CA LEU A 424 -12.95 -24.53 -11.22
C LEU A 424 -14.33 -23.87 -11.42
N MET A 425 -14.50 -22.65 -10.99
CA MET A 425 -15.79 -21.95 -11.14
C MET A 425 -16.11 -21.62 -12.59
N HIS A 426 -15.07 -21.28 -13.40
CA HIS A 426 -15.24 -21.11 -14.83
C HIS A 426 -15.78 -22.39 -15.50
N SER A 427 -15.28 -23.57 -15.13
CA SER A 427 -15.74 -24.84 -15.72
C SER A 427 -17.19 -25.18 -15.40
N PHE A 428 -17.73 -24.71 -14.25
CA PHE A 428 -19.12 -24.99 -13.85
C PHE A 428 -20.11 -23.89 -14.26
N PHE A 429 -19.68 -22.63 -14.22
CA PHE A 429 -20.59 -21.47 -14.35
C PHE A 429 -20.18 -20.50 -15.47
N GLY A 430 -19.18 -20.86 -16.28
CA GLY A 430 -18.75 -20.02 -17.39
C GLY A 430 -18.29 -18.63 -16.96
N LEU A 431 -18.76 -17.58 -17.66
CA LEU A 431 -18.37 -16.19 -17.41
C LEU A 431 -18.66 -15.72 -15.99
N THR A 432 -19.85 -16.02 -15.47
CA THR A 432 -20.24 -15.65 -14.09
C THR A 432 -19.40 -16.39 -13.05
N GLY A 433 -18.90 -17.57 -13.39
CA GLY A 433 -17.99 -18.37 -12.57
C GLY A 433 -16.67 -17.66 -12.31
N ILE A 434 -16.17 -16.86 -13.25
CA ILE A 434 -14.93 -16.09 -13.07
C ILE A 434 -15.12 -15.03 -11.97
N ALA A 435 -16.23 -14.30 -11.96
CA ALA A 435 -16.54 -13.36 -10.89
C ALA A 435 -16.84 -14.05 -9.55
N ALA A 436 -17.58 -15.17 -9.59
CA ALA A 436 -17.87 -15.97 -8.39
C ALA A 436 -16.60 -16.55 -7.76
N ALA A 437 -15.58 -16.88 -8.55
CA ALA A 437 -14.29 -17.36 -8.05
C ALA A 437 -13.62 -16.36 -7.10
N HIS A 438 -13.69 -15.06 -7.41
CA HIS A 438 -13.19 -14.02 -6.50
C HIS A 438 -13.94 -14.05 -5.17
N THR A 439 -15.28 -14.14 -5.19
CA THR A 439 -16.11 -14.25 -3.99
C THR A 439 -15.77 -15.47 -3.15
N VAL A 440 -15.71 -16.65 -3.77
CA VAL A 440 -15.40 -17.91 -3.06
C VAL A 440 -14.01 -17.87 -2.45
N SER A 441 -13.01 -17.44 -3.23
CA SER A 441 -11.64 -17.29 -2.75
C SER A 441 -11.54 -16.31 -1.58
N ASP A 442 -12.21 -15.14 -1.67
CA ASP A 442 -12.20 -14.14 -0.63
C ASP A 442 -12.87 -14.67 0.66
N VAL A 443 -14.00 -15.36 0.58
CA VAL A 443 -14.66 -15.97 1.75
C VAL A 443 -13.76 -17.01 2.41
N CYS A 444 -13.16 -17.91 1.64
CA CYS A 444 -12.21 -18.90 2.17
C CYS A 444 -10.99 -18.21 2.83
N ALA A 445 -10.44 -17.19 2.19
CA ALA A 445 -9.31 -16.44 2.72
C ALA A 445 -9.67 -15.71 4.03
N VAL A 446 -10.89 -15.14 4.14
CA VAL A 446 -11.37 -14.50 5.37
C VAL A 446 -11.45 -15.52 6.50
N ILE A 447 -12.03 -16.70 6.28
CA ILE A 447 -12.17 -17.75 7.30
C ILE A 447 -10.79 -18.14 7.84
N ILE A 448 -9.82 -18.36 6.95
CA ILE A 448 -8.46 -18.75 7.33
C ILE A 448 -7.75 -17.60 8.06
N ALA A 449 -7.86 -16.36 7.55
CA ALA A 449 -7.23 -15.19 8.15
C ALA A 449 -7.76 -14.92 9.56
N VAL A 450 -9.08 -14.99 9.76
CA VAL A 450 -9.71 -14.83 11.07
C VAL A 450 -9.29 -15.96 12.03
N SER A 451 -9.21 -17.20 11.55
CA SER A 451 -8.78 -18.34 12.36
C SER A 451 -7.34 -18.14 12.87
N PHE A 452 -6.43 -17.71 12.00
CA PHE A 452 -5.04 -17.40 12.39
C PHE A 452 -4.95 -16.18 13.31
N CYS A 453 -5.76 -15.14 13.08
CA CYS A 453 -5.86 -13.98 13.95
C CYS A 453 -6.30 -14.38 15.37
N LEU A 454 -7.36 -15.18 15.49
CA LEU A 454 -7.85 -15.69 16.77
C LEU A 454 -6.82 -16.59 17.46
N TRP A 455 -6.13 -17.44 16.71
CA TRP A 455 -5.05 -18.27 17.24
C TRP A 455 -3.91 -17.42 17.82
N GLN A 456 -3.46 -16.41 17.06
CA GLN A 456 -2.41 -15.49 17.50
C GLN A 456 -2.83 -14.68 18.74
N TYR A 457 -4.07 -14.21 18.78
CA TYR A 457 -4.64 -13.53 19.94
C TYR A 457 -4.66 -14.44 21.19
N ARG A 458 -5.17 -15.67 21.04
CA ARG A 458 -5.20 -16.65 22.15
C ARG A 458 -3.80 -17.00 22.65
N LYS A 459 -2.82 -17.10 21.75
CA LYS A 459 -1.42 -17.32 22.10
C LYS A 459 -0.90 -16.16 22.95
N LEU A 460 -1.18 -14.91 22.57
CA LEU A 460 -0.78 -13.74 23.38
C LEU A 460 -1.41 -13.77 24.77
N VAL A 461 -2.70 -14.05 24.89
CA VAL A 461 -3.40 -14.14 26.18
C VAL A 461 -2.74 -15.18 27.09
N ARG A 462 -2.45 -16.38 26.58
CA ARG A 462 -1.82 -17.45 27.34
C ARG A 462 -0.41 -17.07 27.82
N THR A 463 0.41 -16.48 26.97
CA THR A 463 1.77 -16.09 27.33
C THR A 463 1.82 -14.95 28.35
N THR A 464 0.80 -14.11 28.44
CA THR A 464 0.73 -13.02 29.41
C THR A 464 0.14 -13.47 30.74
N SER A 465 -0.73 -14.50 30.76
CA SER A 465 -1.30 -15.06 32.00
C SER A 465 -0.35 -15.97 32.77
N THR A 466 0.76 -16.39 32.14
CA THR A 466 1.79 -17.26 32.77
C THR A 466 3.01 -16.49 33.31
N GLN A 467 3.03 -15.18 33.13
CA GLN A 467 3.99 -14.24 33.72
C GLN A 467 3.32 -13.41 34.84
#